data_2cccbd452ef94a0f37505ad10ebc0f7c
#
_entry.id   2cccbd452ef94a0f37505ad10ebc0f7c
#
_cell.length_a   1.000
_cell.length_b   1.000
_cell.length_c   1.000
_cell.angle_alpha   90.00
_cell.angle_beta   90.00
_cell.angle_gamma   90.00
#
_symmetry.space_group_name_H-M   'P 1'
#
loop_
_entity.id
_entity.type
_entity.pdbx_description
1 polymer ?
#
loop_
_entity_poly.entity_id
_entity_poly.type
_entity_poly.pdbx_seq_one_letter_code
_entity_poly.pdbx_strand_id
1 'polypeptide(L)'
;MTTDYFAGDDRTSYERMAAGDLYVADDPEIARGVHRGMVLVDAFHRAVLDGDGDDTRAREILADLLGSLGEGSWVKPPLAVDFGSNVHLGDRTFVNSGLTALDVATITVGDDCLLGPNVQLLTPTHPVDPQPRRDKLEAAEPITLGDNVWLGGGVIVCPGVTIGDNTVVGAGSVVTRDLPANVVAVGNPARVIRENI
;
A
#
# COMPACT_ATOMS: atom_id res chain seq x y z
N MET A 1 -6.08 36.09 0.12
CA MET A 1 -4.64 35.80 0.22
C MET A 1 -4.52 34.30 0.23
N THR A 2 -3.80 33.71 -0.73
CA THR A 2 -3.44 32.29 -0.70
C THR A 2 -2.42 32.10 0.41
N THR A 3 -2.67 31.16 1.30
CA THR A 3 -1.71 30.79 2.36
C THR A 3 -0.50 30.14 1.68
N ASP A 4 0.69 30.67 1.94
CA ASP A 4 1.93 29.98 1.54
C ASP A 4 2.28 29.00 2.67
N TYR A 5 1.96 27.71 2.43
CA TYR A 5 2.20 26.63 3.39
C TYR A 5 3.68 26.22 3.50
N PHE A 6 4.50 26.66 2.54
CA PHE A 6 5.88 26.21 2.40
C PHE A 6 6.90 27.35 2.48
N ALA A 7 6.48 28.49 3.06
CA ALA A 7 7.35 29.67 3.21
C ALA A 7 8.66 29.31 3.92
N GLY A 8 9.80 29.51 3.22
CA GLY A 8 11.14 29.19 3.73
C GLY A 8 11.58 27.73 3.57
N ASP A 9 10.82 26.91 2.83
CA ASP A 9 11.18 25.55 2.46
C ASP A 9 11.32 25.44 0.93
N ASP A 10 12.56 25.37 0.46
CA ASP A 10 12.91 25.34 -0.98
C ASP A 10 12.74 23.95 -1.61
N ARG A 11 12.34 22.92 -0.85
CA ARG A 11 12.13 21.57 -1.36
C ARG A 11 10.99 21.52 -2.38
N THR A 12 11.11 20.63 -3.37
CA THR A 12 10.02 20.30 -4.29
C THR A 12 8.87 19.57 -3.57
N SER A 13 7.69 19.50 -4.18
CA SER A 13 6.59 18.69 -3.65
C SER A 13 6.97 17.20 -3.58
N TYR A 14 7.76 16.69 -4.54
CA TYR A 14 8.28 15.33 -4.49
C TYR A 14 9.20 15.09 -3.29
N GLU A 15 10.14 16.01 -3.02
CA GLU A 15 11.05 15.89 -1.86
C GLU A 15 10.31 15.94 -0.52
N ARG A 16 9.25 16.76 -0.41
CA ARG A 16 8.38 16.78 0.78
C ARG A 16 7.62 15.48 0.92
N MET A 17 6.98 15.00 -0.15
CA MET A 17 6.29 13.72 -0.17
C MET A 17 7.20 12.57 0.28
N ALA A 18 8.42 12.50 -0.27
CA ALA A 18 9.40 11.47 0.07
C ALA A 18 9.88 11.55 1.53
N ALA A 19 9.85 12.76 2.13
CA ALA A 19 10.18 12.98 3.54
C ALA A 19 8.99 12.71 4.49
N GLY A 20 7.77 12.44 3.98
CA GLY A 20 6.56 12.26 4.77
C GLY A 20 5.93 13.56 5.25
N ASP A 21 6.35 14.70 4.70
CA ASP A 21 5.81 16.02 5.03
C ASP A 21 4.57 16.35 4.18
N LEU A 22 3.87 17.43 4.55
CA LEU A 22 2.79 17.96 3.72
C LEU A 22 3.32 18.43 2.35
N TYR A 23 2.61 18.10 1.30
CA TYR A 23 2.94 18.46 -0.08
C TYR A 23 1.66 18.74 -0.88
N VAL A 24 1.82 19.20 -2.13
CA VAL A 24 0.75 19.27 -3.13
C VAL A 24 1.17 18.40 -4.32
N ALA A 25 0.26 17.55 -4.81
CA ALA A 25 0.56 16.57 -5.85
C ALA A 25 0.60 17.18 -7.27
N ASP A 26 1.21 18.37 -7.43
CA ASP A 26 1.36 19.11 -8.70
C ASP A 26 2.77 19.00 -9.31
N ASP A 27 3.64 18.19 -8.71
CA ASP A 27 5.03 18.01 -9.13
C ASP A 27 5.13 17.07 -10.34
N PRO A 28 5.88 17.46 -11.40
CA PRO A 28 6.07 16.60 -12.58
C PRO A 28 6.76 15.26 -12.28
N GLU A 29 7.55 15.15 -11.22
CA GLU A 29 8.21 13.91 -10.82
C GLU A 29 7.18 12.93 -10.21
N ILE A 30 6.29 13.43 -9.36
CA ILE A 30 5.14 12.67 -8.86
C ILE A 30 4.31 12.13 -10.02
N ALA A 31 3.94 12.99 -10.97
CA ALA A 31 3.15 12.61 -12.14
C ALA A 31 3.84 11.52 -12.99
N ARG A 32 5.17 11.60 -13.18
CA ARG A 32 5.94 10.56 -13.90
C ARG A 32 5.94 9.23 -13.16
N GLY A 33 6.10 9.26 -11.84
CA GLY A 33 6.08 8.06 -11.00
C GLY A 33 4.73 7.33 -11.08
N VAL A 34 3.63 8.06 -10.91
CA VAL A 34 2.26 7.52 -11.03
C VAL A 34 2.02 6.96 -12.43
N HIS A 35 2.43 7.69 -13.49
CA HIS A 35 2.28 7.20 -14.86
C HIS A 35 3.06 5.91 -15.10
N ARG A 36 4.30 5.80 -14.59
CA ARG A 36 5.09 4.56 -14.65
C ARG A 36 4.34 3.40 -13.98
N GLY A 37 3.81 3.61 -12.78
CA GLY A 37 3.01 2.61 -12.06
C GLY A 37 1.84 2.11 -12.90
N MET A 38 1.03 3.02 -13.45
CA MET A 38 -0.10 2.68 -14.33
C MET A 38 0.30 1.84 -15.54
N VAL A 39 1.39 2.21 -16.22
CA VAL A 39 1.87 1.48 -17.42
C VAL A 39 2.32 0.08 -17.05
N LEU A 40 3.06 -0.09 -15.96
CA LEU A 40 3.55 -1.40 -15.53
C LEU A 40 2.43 -2.29 -14.99
N VAL A 41 1.43 -1.73 -14.30
CA VAL A 41 0.22 -2.47 -13.89
C VAL A 41 -0.52 -3.01 -15.11
N ASP A 42 -0.77 -2.20 -16.15
CA ASP A 42 -1.42 -2.68 -17.39
C ASP A 42 -0.60 -3.76 -18.07
N ALA A 43 0.73 -3.57 -18.17
CA ALA A 43 1.63 -4.55 -18.74
C ALA A 43 1.62 -5.89 -17.97
N PHE A 44 1.63 -5.83 -16.63
CA PHE A 44 1.53 -6.99 -15.75
C PHE A 44 0.22 -7.76 -15.96
N HIS A 45 -0.93 -7.06 -15.96
CA HIS A 45 -2.23 -7.68 -16.17
C HIS A 45 -2.30 -8.41 -17.51
N ARG A 46 -1.81 -7.78 -18.59
CA ARG A 46 -1.76 -8.41 -19.93
C ARG A 46 -0.84 -9.62 -19.94
N ALA A 47 0.35 -9.52 -19.35
CA ALA A 47 1.29 -10.63 -19.32
C ALA A 47 0.71 -11.88 -18.62
N VAL A 48 -0.07 -11.69 -17.52
CA VAL A 48 -0.77 -12.82 -16.87
C VAL A 48 -1.85 -13.41 -17.78
N LEU A 49 -2.63 -12.59 -18.49
CA LEU A 49 -3.71 -13.07 -19.38
C LEU A 49 -3.18 -13.76 -20.62
N ASP A 50 -2.07 -13.29 -21.18
CA ASP A 50 -1.46 -13.79 -22.41
C ASP A 50 -0.51 -14.98 -22.17
N GLY A 51 -0.11 -15.23 -20.91
CA GLY A 51 0.94 -16.18 -20.53
C GLY A 51 0.56 -17.65 -20.66
N ASP A 52 -0.72 -17.99 -20.85
CA ASP A 52 -1.25 -19.38 -20.97
C ASP A 52 -0.67 -20.35 -19.90
N GLY A 53 -0.48 -19.82 -18.68
CA GLY A 53 0.07 -20.54 -17.53
C GLY A 53 1.60 -20.44 -17.36
N ASP A 54 2.30 -19.71 -18.24
CA ASP A 54 3.69 -19.30 -18.03
C ASP A 54 3.74 -17.87 -17.46
N ASP A 55 3.96 -17.76 -16.16
CA ASP A 55 3.98 -16.48 -15.46
C ASP A 55 5.36 -15.79 -15.45
N THR A 56 6.36 -16.32 -16.18
CA THR A 56 7.73 -15.79 -16.17
C THR A 56 7.77 -14.31 -16.53
N ARG A 57 7.14 -13.93 -17.62
CA ARG A 57 7.08 -12.54 -18.09
C ARG A 57 6.31 -11.63 -17.12
N ALA A 58 5.20 -12.15 -16.60
CA ALA A 58 4.40 -11.41 -15.61
C ALA A 58 5.20 -11.14 -14.31
N ARG A 59 5.98 -12.14 -13.86
CA ARG A 59 6.84 -12.01 -12.68
C ARG A 59 7.96 -10.98 -12.88
N GLU A 60 8.59 -10.94 -14.06
CA GLU A 60 9.59 -9.92 -14.39
C GLU A 60 9.01 -8.50 -14.30
N ILE A 61 7.82 -8.28 -14.90
CA ILE A 61 7.15 -6.99 -14.87
C ILE A 61 6.73 -6.62 -13.44
N LEU A 62 6.22 -7.57 -12.67
CA LEU A 62 5.86 -7.34 -11.28
C LEU A 62 7.09 -6.97 -10.43
N ALA A 63 8.23 -7.60 -10.66
CA ALA A 63 9.49 -7.26 -10.00
C ALA A 63 10.03 -5.87 -10.41
N ASP A 64 9.77 -5.42 -11.65
CA ASP A 64 10.10 -4.05 -12.06
C ASP A 64 9.11 -3.02 -11.50
N LEU A 65 7.85 -3.38 -11.32
CA LEU A 65 6.82 -2.52 -10.75
C LEU A 65 7.06 -2.24 -9.27
N LEU A 66 7.30 -3.30 -8.48
CA LEU A 66 7.38 -3.23 -7.02
C LEU A 66 8.78 -2.80 -6.54
N GLY A 67 8.84 -2.19 -5.35
CA GLY A 67 10.11 -1.86 -4.70
C GLY A 67 10.92 -3.11 -4.36
N SER A 68 10.24 -4.20 -3.95
CA SER A 68 10.82 -5.53 -3.86
C SER A 68 9.74 -6.61 -3.99
N LEU A 69 10.13 -7.76 -4.54
CA LEU A 69 9.29 -8.95 -4.67
C LEU A 69 10.08 -10.17 -4.18
N GLY A 70 9.73 -10.68 -3.01
CA GLY A 70 10.37 -11.83 -2.39
C GLY A 70 10.26 -13.12 -3.20
N GLU A 71 11.13 -14.08 -2.88
CA GLU A 71 11.14 -15.40 -3.54
C GLU A 71 9.83 -16.15 -3.26
N GLY A 72 9.24 -16.75 -4.29
CA GLY A 72 7.98 -17.48 -4.18
C GLY A 72 6.74 -16.61 -3.97
N SER A 73 6.87 -15.29 -3.89
CA SER A 73 5.74 -14.38 -3.73
C SER A 73 5.04 -14.09 -5.05
N TRP A 74 3.72 -13.90 -4.97
CA TRP A 74 2.88 -13.65 -6.14
C TRP A 74 1.71 -12.72 -5.84
N VAL A 75 1.39 -11.88 -6.81
CA VAL A 75 0.19 -11.00 -6.79
C VAL A 75 -0.74 -11.43 -7.91
N LYS A 76 -1.98 -11.75 -7.55
CA LYS A 76 -3.02 -12.10 -8.53
C LYS A 76 -3.70 -10.83 -9.05
N PRO A 77 -3.77 -10.59 -10.35
CA PRO A 77 -4.47 -9.44 -10.90
C PRO A 77 -5.99 -9.49 -10.62
N PRO A 78 -6.72 -8.33 -10.68
CA PRO A 78 -6.16 -7.01 -10.88
C PRO A 78 -5.42 -6.47 -9.66
N LEU A 79 -4.49 -5.54 -9.90
CA LEU A 79 -3.73 -4.79 -8.92
C LEU A 79 -3.89 -3.29 -9.22
N ALA A 80 -3.99 -2.46 -8.19
CA ALA A 80 -3.95 -1.01 -8.30
C ALA A 80 -2.91 -0.44 -7.32
N VAL A 81 -2.04 0.45 -7.82
CA VAL A 81 -1.02 1.17 -7.04
C VAL A 81 -0.96 2.62 -7.48
N ASP A 82 -0.35 3.49 -6.68
CA ASP A 82 0.06 4.83 -7.12
C ASP A 82 1.39 4.75 -7.87
N PHE A 83 2.45 4.30 -7.22
CA PHE A 83 3.80 4.18 -7.78
C PHE A 83 4.20 2.72 -8.04
N GLY A 84 3.82 1.83 -7.16
CA GLY A 84 4.28 0.45 -7.08
C GLY A 84 5.66 0.32 -6.45
N SER A 85 6.57 1.24 -6.73
CA SER A 85 7.95 1.22 -6.24
C SER A 85 8.09 1.35 -4.72
N ASN A 86 7.06 1.78 -4.02
CA ASN A 86 7.04 1.87 -2.57
C ASN A 86 6.36 0.64 -1.90
N VAL A 87 5.95 -0.36 -2.68
CA VAL A 87 5.41 -1.63 -2.17
C VAL A 87 6.53 -2.66 -2.11
N HIS A 88 6.76 -3.20 -0.93
CA HIS A 88 7.77 -4.23 -0.66
C HIS A 88 7.10 -5.49 -0.14
N LEU A 89 7.24 -6.58 -0.87
CA LEU A 89 6.74 -7.90 -0.49
C LEU A 89 7.89 -8.81 -0.09
N GLY A 90 7.79 -9.43 1.06
CA GLY A 90 8.67 -10.49 1.55
C GLY A 90 8.52 -11.79 0.77
N ASP A 91 9.16 -12.85 1.22
CA ASP A 91 9.17 -14.17 0.60
C ASP A 91 7.84 -14.93 0.82
N ARG A 92 7.46 -15.80 -0.12
CA ARG A 92 6.30 -16.72 -0.03
C ARG A 92 4.98 -16.03 0.31
N THR A 93 4.89 -14.73 0.09
CA THR A 93 3.67 -13.94 0.31
C THR A 93 2.73 -14.05 -0.89
N PHE A 94 1.47 -14.35 -0.62
CA PHE A 94 0.42 -14.43 -1.62
C PHE A 94 -0.59 -13.30 -1.45
N VAL A 95 -0.77 -12.54 -2.53
CA VAL A 95 -1.77 -11.47 -2.63
C VAL A 95 -2.85 -11.88 -3.62
N ASN A 96 -4.09 -11.97 -3.15
CA ASN A 96 -5.24 -12.32 -3.99
C ASN A 96 -5.70 -11.12 -4.82
N SER A 97 -6.62 -11.35 -5.76
CA SER A 97 -7.09 -10.36 -6.73
C SER A 97 -7.75 -9.14 -6.08
N GLY A 98 -7.55 -8.00 -6.69
CA GLY A 98 -8.19 -6.74 -6.28
C GLY A 98 -7.44 -5.98 -5.19
N LEU A 99 -6.13 -6.26 -4.97
CA LEU A 99 -5.35 -5.41 -4.08
C LEU A 99 -5.38 -3.97 -4.58
N THR A 100 -5.67 -3.04 -3.68
CA THR A 100 -5.44 -1.61 -3.84
C THR A 100 -4.37 -1.18 -2.84
N ALA A 101 -3.19 -0.82 -3.31
CA ALA A 101 -2.08 -0.34 -2.50
C ALA A 101 -1.74 1.09 -2.92
N LEU A 102 -2.30 2.08 -2.22
CA LEU A 102 -1.97 3.48 -2.46
C LEU A 102 -0.65 3.78 -1.76
N ASP A 103 0.43 3.62 -2.49
CA ASP A 103 1.79 3.57 -1.97
C ASP A 103 2.54 4.91 -2.09
N VAL A 104 1.89 6.00 -1.71
CA VAL A 104 2.55 7.31 -1.58
C VAL A 104 3.65 7.25 -0.52
N ALA A 105 3.40 6.63 0.64
CA ALA A 105 4.42 6.20 1.58
C ALA A 105 4.68 4.70 1.45
N THR A 106 5.77 4.22 2.06
CA THR A 106 6.18 2.82 2.00
C THR A 106 5.12 1.87 2.56
N ILE A 107 4.85 0.79 1.84
CA ILE A 107 4.07 -0.36 2.27
C ILE A 107 5.01 -1.56 2.34
N THR A 108 5.22 -2.08 3.54
CA THR A 108 6.04 -3.29 3.77
C THR A 108 5.14 -4.43 4.19
N VAL A 109 5.25 -5.55 3.49
CA VAL A 109 4.59 -6.82 3.82
C VAL A 109 5.67 -7.87 4.04
N GLY A 110 5.65 -8.50 5.20
CA GLY A 110 6.63 -9.51 5.59
C GLY A 110 6.52 -10.81 4.79
N ASP A 111 7.21 -11.83 5.27
CA ASP A 111 7.24 -13.17 4.70
C ASP A 111 5.96 -13.95 5.02
N ASP A 112 5.65 -14.95 4.20
CA ASP A 112 4.57 -15.93 4.43
C ASP A 112 3.17 -15.30 4.63
N CYS A 113 2.96 -14.05 4.22
CA CYS A 113 1.69 -13.34 4.37
C CYS A 113 0.64 -13.81 3.36
N LEU A 114 -0.64 -13.75 3.78
CA LEU A 114 -1.78 -14.06 2.93
C LEU A 114 -2.75 -12.87 2.91
N LEU A 115 -2.84 -12.18 1.78
CA LEU A 115 -3.79 -11.09 1.58
C LEU A 115 -4.98 -11.59 0.76
N GLY A 116 -6.16 -11.52 1.36
CA GLY A 116 -7.42 -11.90 0.71
C GLY A 116 -7.83 -10.97 -0.44
N PRO A 117 -8.88 -11.31 -1.18
CA PRO A 117 -9.33 -10.48 -2.30
C PRO A 117 -9.84 -9.11 -1.83
N ASN A 118 -9.59 -8.09 -2.66
CA ASN A 118 -10.03 -6.70 -2.41
C ASN A 118 -9.49 -6.09 -1.10
N VAL A 119 -8.32 -6.50 -0.65
CA VAL A 119 -7.60 -5.81 0.44
C VAL A 119 -7.17 -4.43 -0.03
N GLN A 120 -7.24 -3.45 0.89
CA GLN A 120 -6.79 -2.09 0.65
C GLN A 120 -5.74 -1.69 1.69
N LEU A 121 -4.59 -1.22 1.22
CA LEU A 121 -3.49 -0.66 2.01
C LEU A 121 -3.36 0.81 1.61
N LEU A 122 -3.80 1.71 2.49
CA LEU A 122 -4.01 3.12 2.14
C LEU A 122 -3.05 3.98 2.95
N THR A 123 -1.95 4.45 2.35
CA THR A 123 -0.98 5.32 3.04
C THR A 123 -1.34 6.81 2.98
N PRO A 124 -2.04 7.34 1.93
CA PRO A 124 -2.30 8.76 1.81
C PRO A 124 -3.26 9.30 2.88
N THR A 125 -3.02 10.54 3.29
CA THR A 125 -3.90 11.32 4.16
C THR A 125 -4.15 12.71 3.58
N HIS A 126 -5.25 13.33 4.01
CA HIS A 126 -5.54 14.73 3.74
C HIS A 126 -5.80 15.47 5.06
N PRO A 127 -5.45 16.77 5.17
CA PRO A 127 -5.75 17.55 6.34
C PRO A 127 -7.24 17.52 6.70
N VAL A 128 -7.54 17.31 7.99
CA VAL A 128 -8.91 17.36 8.51
C VAL A 128 -9.46 18.80 8.43
N ASP A 129 -8.58 19.78 8.61
CA ASP A 129 -8.93 21.20 8.41
C ASP A 129 -9.42 21.42 6.95
N PRO A 130 -10.59 22.06 6.76
CA PRO A 130 -11.17 22.22 5.46
C PRO A 130 -10.37 23.12 4.51
N GLN A 131 -9.63 24.12 4.98
CA GLN A 131 -8.92 25.03 4.08
C GLN A 131 -7.66 24.39 3.48
N PRO A 132 -6.73 23.81 4.23
CA PRO A 132 -5.60 23.06 3.66
C PRO A 132 -6.04 21.94 2.71
N ARG A 133 -7.17 21.25 3.01
CA ARG A 133 -7.71 20.22 2.11
C ARG A 133 -8.25 20.81 0.80
N ARG A 134 -8.88 22.01 0.80
CA ARG A 134 -9.26 22.72 -0.43
C ARG A 134 -8.05 23.12 -1.23
N ASP A 135 -6.97 23.49 -0.55
CA ASP A 135 -5.71 23.90 -1.17
C ASP A 135 -4.88 22.69 -1.63
N LYS A 136 -5.45 21.47 -1.55
CA LYS A 136 -4.91 20.21 -2.09
C LYS A 136 -3.66 19.70 -1.37
N LEU A 137 -3.49 20.07 -0.09
CA LEU A 137 -2.42 19.49 0.71
C LEU A 137 -2.71 18.02 1.00
N GLU A 138 -1.66 17.24 0.94
CA GLU A 138 -1.62 15.80 1.18
C GLU A 138 -0.43 15.45 2.06
N ALA A 139 -0.50 14.28 2.69
CA ALA A 139 0.63 13.61 3.34
C ALA A 139 0.41 12.10 3.23
N ALA A 140 1.34 11.31 3.70
CA ALA A 140 1.17 9.86 3.78
C ALA A 140 1.91 9.28 4.99
N GLU A 141 1.40 8.18 5.51
CA GLU A 141 2.02 7.45 6.62
C GLU A 141 2.23 5.99 6.21
N PRO A 142 3.41 5.38 6.49
CA PRO A 142 3.76 4.04 6.03
C PRO A 142 2.87 2.98 6.69
N ILE A 143 2.68 1.86 5.99
CA ILE A 143 1.99 0.67 6.51
C ILE A 143 3.00 -0.47 6.59
N THR A 144 2.98 -1.20 7.71
CA THR A 144 3.83 -2.36 7.92
C THR A 144 3.00 -3.57 8.35
N LEU A 145 3.12 -4.66 7.62
CA LEU A 145 2.64 -5.99 8.01
C LEU A 145 3.86 -6.83 8.33
N GLY A 146 3.89 -7.42 9.52
CA GLY A 146 4.91 -8.39 9.92
C GLY A 146 4.82 -9.71 9.15
N ASP A 147 5.51 -10.73 9.62
CA ASP A 147 5.53 -12.04 8.99
C ASP A 147 4.27 -12.84 9.29
N ASN A 148 3.87 -13.71 8.36
CA ASN A 148 2.75 -14.63 8.50
C ASN A 148 1.41 -13.93 8.88
N VAL A 149 1.20 -12.72 8.41
CA VAL A 149 -0.05 -11.99 8.60
C VAL A 149 -1.11 -12.47 7.60
N TRP A 150 -2.31 -12.76 8.10
CA TRP A 150 -3.45 -13.07 7.25
C TRP A 150 -4.50 -11.95 7.30
N LEU A 151 -4.68 -11.25 6.18
CA LEU A 151 -5.77 -10.31 5.98
C LEU A 151 -6.90 -11.00 5.21
N GLY A 152 -8.08 -11.08 5.81
CA GLY A 152 -9.29 -11.58 5.14
C GLY A 152 -9.74 -10.67 4.00
N GLY A 153 -10.60 -11.17 3.11
CA GLY A 153 -11.09 -10.38 1.97
C GLY A 153 -11.74 -9.06 2.39
N GLY A 154 -11.46 -7.99 1.64
CA GLY A 154 -12.01 -6.67 1.87
C GLY A 154 -11.51 -5.97 3.13
N VAL A 155 -10.41 -6.43 3.74
CA VAL A 155 -9.76 -5.71 4.84
C VAL A 155 -9.19 -4.39 4.33
N ILE A 156 -9.41 -3.32 5.10
CA ILE A 156 -8.83 -1.99 4.85
C ILE A 156 -7.83 -1.68 5.98
N VAL A 157 -6.60 -1.37 5.61
CA VAL A 157 -5.55 -0.90 6.53
C VAL A 157 -5.35 0.59 6.30
N CYS A 158 -5.55 1.38 7.38
CA CYS A 158 -5.44 2.84 7.36
C CYS A 158 -3.98 3.30 7.45
N PRO A 159 -3.69 4.57 7.11
CA PRO A 159 -2.35 5.14 7.17
C PRO A 159 -1.68 4.97 8.54
N GLY A 160 -0.37 4.74 8.54
CA GLY A 160 0.46 4.65 9.75
C GLY A 160 0.35 3.35 10.54
N VAL A 161 -0.47 2.40 10.10
CA VAL A 161 -0.75 1.17 10.86
C VAL A 161 0.36 0.14 10.71
N THR A 162 0.76 -0.42 11.85
CA THR A 162 1.60 -1.63 11.94
C THR A 162 0.76 -2.82 12.44
N ILE A 163 0.83 -3.95 11.74
CA ILE A 163 0.23 -5.22 12.14
C ILE A 163 1.36 -6.22 12.44
N GLY A 164 1.43 -6.68 13.68
CA GLY A 164 2.47 -7.59 14.13
C GLY A 164 2.33 -9.01 13.58
N ASP A 165 3.42 -9.78 13.69
CA ASP A 165 3.56 -11.13 13.15
C ASP A 165 2.43 -12.07 13.58
N ASN A 166 2.12 -13.06 12.73
CA ASN A 166 1.13 -14.09 12.96
C ASN A 166 -0.31 -13.56 13.20
N THR A 167 -0.57 -12.28 12.98
CA THR A 167 -1.88 -11.68 13.24
C THR A 167 -2.87 -12.00 12.12
N VAL A 168 -4.09 -12.34 12.52
CA VAL A 168 -5.21 -12.58 11.61
C VAL A 168 -6.21 -11.44 11.70
N VAL A 169 -6.54 -10.84 10.56
CA VAL A 169 -7.58 -9.80 10.47
C VAL A 169 -8.78 -10.36 9.69
N GLY A 170 -9.92 -10.44 10.35
CA GLY A 170 -11.14 -11.00 9.72
C GLY A 170 -11.67 -10.16 8.57
N ALA A 171 -12.31 -10.80 7.61
CA ALA A 171 -12.82 -10.17 6.38
C ALA A 171 -13.72 -8.94 6.67
N GLY A 172 -13.62 -7.92 5.83
CA GLY A 172 -14.38 -6.68 5.93
C GLY A 172 -13.99 -5.76 7.09
N SER A 173 -12.91 -6.05 7.80
CA SER A 173 -12.45 -5.23 8.92
C SER A 173 -11.75 -3.96 8.43
N VAL A 174 -11.81 -2.88 9.25
CA VAL A 174 -11.06 -1.64 9.03
C VAL A 174 -10.07 -1.44 10.18
N VAL A 175 -8.78 -1.57 9.87
CA VAL A 175 -7.70 -1.45 10.85
C VAL A 175 -7.26 0.02 10.90
N THR A 176 -7.58 0.69 12.02
CA THR A 176 -7.33 2.13 12.22
C THR A 176 -6.24 2.40 13.26
N ARG A 177 -5.63 1.36 13.83
CA ARG A 177 -4.57 1.42 14.84
C ARG A 177 -3.75 0.14 14.76
N ASP A 178 -2.54 0.20 15.28
CA ASP A 178 -1.65 -0.94 15.38
C ASP A 178 -2.31 -2.15 16.04
N LEU A 179 -2.00 -3.31 15.52
CA LEU A 179 -2.37 -4.59 16.10
C LEU A 179 -1.10 -5.33 16.55
N PRO A 180 -1.07 -5.86 17.79
CA PRO A 180 0.07 -6.63 18.26
C PRO A 180 0.19 -7.94 17.50
N ALA A 181 1.34 -8.62 17.63
CA ALA A 181 1.55 -9.95 17.10
C ALA A 181 0.66 -11.01 17.78
N ASN A 182 0.41 -12.13 17.07
CA ASN A 182 -0.26 -13.32 17.58
C ASN A 182 -1.70 -13.09 18.05
N VAL A 183 -2.47 -12.26 17.34
CA VAL A 183 -3.88 -11.96 17.68
C VAL A 183 -4.82 -12.23 16.51
N VAL A 184 -6.11 -12.35 16.84
CA VAL A 184 -7.21 -12.24 15.88
C VAL A 184 -7.96 -10.94 16.14
N ALA A 185 -8.10 -10.10 15.11
CA ALA A 185 -8.84 -8.85 15.16
C ALA A 185 -9.95 -8.82 14.10
N VAL A 186 -11.09 -8.24 14.42
CA VAL A 186 -12.23 -8.13 13.49
C VAL A 186 -13.00 -6.82 13.70
N GLY A 187 -13.74 -6.40 12.70
CA GLY A 187 -14.76 -5.34 12.78
C GLY A 187 -14.30 -3.99 12.21
N ASN A 188 -15.20 -3.02 12.27
CA ASN A 188 -14.98 -1.63 11.88
C ASN A 188 -15.37 -0.68 13.03
N PRO A 189 -14.39 -0.08 13.73
CA PRO A 189 -12.96 -0.36 13.61
C PRO A 189 -12.58 -1.73 14.17
N ALA A 190 -11.49 -2.33 13.66
CA ALA A 190 -10.99 -3.63 14.10
C ALA A 190 -10.64 -3.65 15.59
N ARG A 191 -11.01 -4.73 16.28
CA ARG A 191 -10.68 -4.97 17.69
C ARG A 191 -10.16 -6.38 17.86
N VAL A 192 -9.17 -6.54 18.72
CA VAL A 192 -8.68 -7.85 19.13
C VAL A 192 -9.81 -8.62 19.84
N ILE A 193 -10.12 -9.82 19.35
CA ILE A 193 -11.13 -10.73 19.92
C ILE A 193 -10.50 -12.02 20.46
N ARG A 194 -9.24 -12.27 20.13
CA ARG A 194 -8.48 -13.43 20.59
C ARG A 194 -6.98 -13.11 20.60
N GLU A 195 -6.29 -13.53 21.64
CA GLU A 195 -4.85 -13.38 21.84
C GLU A 195 -4.16 -14.77 21.89
N ASN A 196 -2.85 -14.77 21.68
CA ASN A 196 -1.97 -15.97 21.79
C ASN A 196 -2.40 -17.11 20.87
N ILE A 197 -2.54 -16.84 19.58
CA ILE A 197 -2.81 -17.83 18.53
C ILE A 197 -1.52 -18.45 18.00
#